data_54b9771a729ed914ed4350fb0b352fff
#
_entry.id   54b9771a729ed914ed4350fb0b352fff
#
_cell.length_a   1.000
_cell.length_b   1.000
_cell.length_c   1.000
_cell.angle_alpha   90.00
_cell.angle_beta   90.00
_cell.angle_gamma   90.00
#
_symmetry.space_group_name_H-M   'P 1'
#
loop_
_entity.id
_entity.type
_entity.pdbx_description
1 polymer ?
#
loop_
_entity_poly.entity_id
_entity_poly.type
_entity_poly.pdbx_seq_one_letter_code
_entity_poly.pdbx_strand_id
1 'polypeptide(L)'
;MPKRQERNEQIRQFILEKLEDHPSDITNLVSGSFDISRQASHRYVQKMISDGLVIAEGNTRDRKYYTKPLAEFSIELPLAGLEEDKVWREHIRPLMNDLSRNIFDIYHYGFTEMLNNAIDHSEGTQVTILVNRWHNSIDLGVVDNGVGIFAKLQKTLKLDDATHALLELAKGKLTSD
;
A
#
# COMPACT_ATOMS: atom_id res chain seq x y z
N MET A 1 -4.08 -33.85 13.42
CA MET A 1 -4.25 -33.12 12.14
C MET A 1 -4.27 -31.57 12.28
N PRO A 2 -4.80 -30.94 13.33
CA PRO A 2 -4.80 -29.46 13.43
C PRO A 2 -3.41 -28.82 13.44
N LYS A 3 -2.46 -29.35 14.20
CA LYS A 3 -1.07 -28.80 14.30
C LYS A 3 -0.30 -28.71 12.97
N ARG A 4 -0.57 -29.61 12.01
CA ARG A 4 0.11 -29.59 10.71
C ARG A 4 -0.48 -28.50 9.78
N GLN A 5 -1.77 -28.28 9.84
CA GLN A 5 -2.43 -27.21 9.09
C GLN A 5 -2.01 -25.86 9.61
N GLU A 6 -1.98 -25.69 10.92
CA GLU A 6 -1.52 -24.48 11.58
C GLU A 6 -0.07 -24.13 11.22
N ARG A 7 0.84 -25.12 11.27
CA ARG A 7 2.24 -24.92 10.85
C ARG A 7 2.36 -24.56 9.36
N ASN A 8 1.56 -25.17 8.50
CA ASN A 8 1.56 -24.82 7.07
C ASN A 8 1.13 -23.37 6.85
N GLU A 9 0.11 -22.94 7.57
CA GLU A 9 -0.37 -21.54 7.47
C GLU A 9 0.67 -20.55 8.02
N GLN A 10 1.33 -20.87 9.13
CA GLN A 10 2.43 -20.06 9.67
C GLN A 10 3.58 -19.91 8.65
N ILE A 11 3.96 -20.98 7.95
CA ILE A 11 5.00 -20.91 6.91
C ILE A 11 4.53 -20.03 5.73
N ARG A 12 3.28 -20.17 5.29
CA ARG A 12 2.72 -19.36 4.20
C ARG A 12 2.69 -17.88 4.57
N GLN A 13 2.20 -17.57 5.76
CA GLN A 13 2.15 -16.21 6.27
C GLN A 13 3.56 -15.60 6.37
N PHE A 14 4.50 -16.34 6.92
CA PHE A 14 5.91 -15.91 7.00
C PHE A 14 6.51 -15.62 5.62
N ILE A 15 6.22 -16.44 4.61
CA ILE A 15 6.68 -16.19 3.24
C ILE A 15 6.11 -14.87 2.73
N LEU A 16 4.80 -14.63 2.85
CA LEU A 16 4.16 -13.40 2.39
C LEU A 16 4.72 -12.15 3.08
N GLU A 17 4.99 -12.24 4.38
CA GLU A 17 5.55 -11.13 5.16
C GLU A 17 7.01 -10.81 4.81
N LYS A 18 7.79 -11.83 4.47
CA LYS A 18 9.23 -11.67 4.24
C LYS A 18 9.63 -11.54 2.78
N LEU A 19 8.71 -11.75 1.86
CA LEU A 19 9.03 -11.84 0.44
C LEU A 19 9.49 -10.49 -0.15
N GLU A 20 9.01 -9.39 0.39
CA GLU A 20 9.40 -8.03 -0.03
C GLU A 20 10.90 -7.78 0.25
N ASP A 21 11.36 -8.14 1.45
CA ASP A 21 12.74 -7.96 1.88
C ASP A 21 13.68 -9.06 1.35
N HIS A 22 13.14 -10.25 1.07
CA HIS A 22 13.89 -11.46 0.71
C HIS A 22 13.46 -12.09 -0.62
N PRO A 23 13.39 -11.33 -1.71
CA PRO A 23 12.87 -11.84 -3.00
C PRO A 23 13.73 -12.97 -3.58
N SER A 24 15.04 -12.96 -3.33
CA SER A 24 15.99 -13.92 -3.92
C SER A 24 16.34 -15.10 -3.02
N ASP A 25 16.21 -14.95 -1.71
CA ASP A 25 16.68 -15.91 -0.71
C ASP A 25 15.61 -16.45 0.22
N ILE A 26 14.33 -16.17 -0.06
CA ILE A 26 13.18 -16.59 0.75
C ILE A 26 13.17 -18.07 1.08
N THR A 27 13.59 -18.94 0.15
CA THR A 27 13.65 -20.40 0.40
C THR A 27 14.68 -20.79 1.45
N ASN A 28 15.81 -20.06 1.53
CA ASN A 28 16.82 -20.26 2.55
C ASN A 28 16.34 -19.74 3.90
N LEU A 29 15.73 -18.57 3.91
CA LEU A 29 15.18 -17.95 5.10
C LEU A 29 14.12 -18.87 5.75
N VAL A 30 13.17 -19.37 4.98
CA VAL A 30 12.14 -20.30 5.45
C VAL A 30 12.76 -21.62 5.95
N SER A 31 13.74 -22.14 5.24
CA SER A 31 14.46 -23.37 5.66
C SER A 31 15.08 -23.22 7.05
N GLY A 32 15.75 -22.09 7.30
CA GLY A 32 16.38 -21.79 8.60
C GLY A 32 15.36 -21.49 9.70
N SER A 33 14.33 -20.69 9.41
CA SER A 33 13.35 -20.26 10.42
C SER A 33 12.44 -21.37 10.92
N PHE A 34 12.15 -22.36 10.08
CA PHE A 34 11.21 -23.44 10.41
C PHE A 34 11.88 -24.81 10.58
N ASP A 35 13.21 -24.90 10.51
CA ASP A 35 13.99 -26.14 10.57
C ASP A 35 13.43 -27.21 9.60
N ILE A 36 13.32 -26.84 8.33
CA ILE A 36 12.89 -27.72 7.24
C ILE A 36 13.94 -27.72 6.12
N SER A 37 13.94 -28.78 5.33
CA SER A 37 14.88 -28.87 4.20
C SER A 37 14.59 -27.78 3.14
N ARG A 38 15.63 -27.35 2.39
CA ARG A 38 15.45 -26.41 1.26
C ARG A 38 14.46 -26.93 0.22
N GLN A 39 14.40 -28.26 0.00
CA GLN A 39 13.41 -28.86 -0.89
C GLN A 39 11.98 -28.70 -0.36
N ALA A 40 11.78 -28.80 0.95
CA ALA A 40 10.48 -28.60 1.58
C ALA A 40 10.10 -27.10 1.49
N SER A 41 11.01 -26.20 1.80
CA SER A 41 10.82 -24.76 1.66
C SER A 41 10.45 -24.38 0.21
N HIS A 42 11.19 -24.89 -0.76
CA HIS A 42 10.90 -24.65 -2.19
C HIS A 42 9.50 -25.15 -2.57
N ARG A 43 9.03 -26.29 -2.04
CA ARG A 43 7.66 -26.80 -2.28
C ARG A 43 6.59 -25.84 -1.77
N TYR A 44 6.80 -25.18 -0.63
CA TYR A 44 5.88 -24.16 -0.14
C TYR A 44 5.79 -22.98 -1.13
N VAL A 45 6.93 -22.44 -1.56
CA VAL A 45 6.96 -21.33 -2.53
C VAL A 45 6.31 -21.74 -3.85
N GLN A 46 6.61 -22.93 -4.38
CA GLN A 46 5.97 -23.44 -5.60
C GLN A 46 4.45 -23.63 -5.44
N LYS A 47 4.00 -24.10 -4.27
CA LYS A 47 2.57 -24.20 -3.97
C LYS A 47 1.92 -22.82 -3.98
N MET A 48 2.56 -21.80 -3.38
CA MET A 48 2.06 -20.43 -3.38
C MET A 48 2.02 -19.81 -4.79
N ILE A 49 2.97 -20.18 -5.67
CA ILE A 49 2.92 -19.78 -7.09
C ILE A 49 1.73 -20.45 -7.77
N SER A 50 1.52 -21.75 -7.56
CA SER A 50 0.36 -22.46 -8.15
C SER A 50 -0.98 -21.94 -7.63
N ASP A 51 -1.02 -21.47 -6.39
CA ASP A 51 -2.21 -20.86 -5.77
C ASP A 51 -2.41 -19.38 -6.22
N GLY A 52 -1.49 -18.83 -7.02
CA GLY A 52 -1.57 -17.47 -7.52
C GLY A 52 -1.27 -16.39 -6.49
N LEU A 53 -0.61 -16.72 -5.38
CA LEU A 53 -0.25 -15.78 -4.31
C LEU A 53 1.13 -15.15 -4.53
N VAL A 54 2.00 -15.86 -5.23
CA VAL A 54 3.38 -15.48 -5.51
C VAL A 54 3.64 -15.58 -7.00
N ILE A 55 4.41 -14.66 -7.54
CA ILE A 55 4.96 -14.70 -8.89
C ILE A 55 6.48 -14.91 -8.82
N ALA A 56 7.04 -15.52 -9.85
CA ALA A 56 8.47 -15.73 -9.97
C ALA A 56 8.97 -15.06 -11.25
N GLU A 57 10.04 -14.28 -11.13
CA GLU A 57 10.70 -13.61 -12.24
C GLU A 57 12.16 -14.05 -12.36
N GLY A 58 12.71 -13.95 -13.58
CA GLY A 58 14.09 -14.31 -13.86
C GLY A 58 14.33 -15.81 -14.02
N ASN A 59 15.58 -16.14 -14.29
CA ASN A 59 16.07 -17.51 -14.52
C ASN A 59 16.60 -18.14 -13.23
N THR A 60 17.00 -19.40 -13.29
CA THR A 60 17.39 -20.25 -12.15
C THR A 60 18.38 -19.58 -11.17
N ARG A 61 19.35 -18.79 -11.63
CA ARG A 61 20.34 -18.09 -10.79
C ARG A 61 19.85 -16.76 -10.24
N ASP A 62 19.07 -16.03 -11.05
CA ASP A 62 18.58 -14.68 -10.74
C ASP A 62 17.09 -14.68 -10.45
N ARG A 63 16.56 -15.84 -10.05
CA ARG A 63 15.14 -15.99 -9.76
C ARG A 63 14.75 -15.20 -8.52
N LYS A 64 13.78 -14.31 -8.69
CA LYS A 64 13.16 -13.53 -7.62
C LYS A 64 11.68 -13.90 -7.50
N TYR A 65 11.18 -13.79 -6.31
CA TYR A 65 9.78 -14.06 -5.98
C TYR A 65 9.14 -12.80 -5.44
N TYR A 66 7.90 -12.55 -5.81
CA TYR A 66 7.12 -11.38 -5.38
C TYR A 66 5.71 -11.81 -5.02
N THR A 67 5.10 -11.11 -4.08
CA THR A 67 3.67 -11.31 -3.80
C THR A 67 2.86 -10.80 -4.98
N LYS A 68 1.84 -11.59 -5.37
CA LYS A 68 0.91 -11.15 -6.41
C LYS A 68 -0.14 -10.24 -5.79
N PRO A 69 -0.44 -9.08 -6.38
CA PRO A 69 -1.54 -8.23 -5.93
C PRO A 69 -2.87 -8.99 -5.98
N LEU A 70 -3.68 -8.84 -4.94
CA LEU A 70 -5.05 -9.34 -4.88
C LEU A 70 -6.00 -8.45 -5.68
N ALA A 71 -5.72 -7.15 -5.68
CA ALA A 71 -6.43 -6.16 -6.48
C ALA A 71 -5.50 -4.99 -6.81
N GLU A 72 -5.65 -4.48 -8.01
CA GLU A 72 -5.07 -3.23 -8.48
C GLU A 72 -6.21 -2.38 -9.03
N PHE A 73 -6.31 -1.16 -8.55
CA PHE A 73 -7.34 -0.23 -8.96
C PHE A 73 -6.73 1.15 -9.18
N SER A 74 -7.10 1.79 -10.26
CA SER A 74 -6.71 3.17 -10.56
C SER A 74 -7.88 3.87 -11.23
N ILE A 75 -8.20 5.07 -10.77
CA ILE A 75 -9.20 5.93 -11.40
C ILE A 75 -8.75 7.38 -11.36
N GLU A 76 -8.99 8.10 -12.46
CA GLU A 76 -8.79 9.54 -12.56
C GLU A 76 -10.16 10.22 -12.57
N LEU A 77 -10.34 11.21 -11.70
CA LEU A 77 -11.60 11.93 -11.51
C LEU A 77 -11.37 13.46 -11.55
N PRO A 78 -12.33 14.24 -12.09
CA PRO A 78 -12.29 15.68 -11.97
C PRO A 78 -12.51 16.10 -10.51
N LEU A 79 -11.75 17.07 -10.02
CA LEU A 79 -11.93 17.64 -8.67
C LEU A 79 -13.20 18.48 -8.54
N ALA A 80 -13.66 19.08 -9.65
CA ALA A 80 -14.85 19.92 -9.63
C ALA A 80 -16.11 19.13 -9.30
N GLY A 81 -16.72 19.41 -8.15
CA GLY A 81 -17.93 18.74 -7.68
C GLY A 81 -17.71 17.31 -7.19
N LEU A 82 -16.48 16.94 -6.89
CA LEU A 82 -16.14 15.62 -6.34
C LEU A 82 -16.60 15.55 -4.87
N GLU A 83 -17.26 14.43 -4.54
CA GLU A 83 -17.73 14.13 -3.18
C GLU A 83 -16.97 12.92 -2.64
N GLU A 84 -16.19 13.10 -1.59
CA GLU A 84 -15.31 12.06 -1.03
C GLU A 84 -16.08 10.82 -0.57
N ASP A 85 -17.22 11.00 0.07
CA ASP A 85 -18.09 9.90 0.54
C ASP A 85 -18.61 9.04 -0.61
N LYS A 86 -18.89 9.66 -1.76
CA LYS A 86 -19.36 8.96 -2.95
C LYS A 86 -18.22 8.14 -3.56
N VAL A 87 -17.05 8.75 -3.70
CA VAL A 87 -15.86 8.06 -4.22
C VAL A 87 -15.48 6.88 -3.33
N TRP A 88 -15.46 7.07 -2.02
CA TRP A 88 -15.22 6.00 -1.08
C TRP A 88 -16.21 4.84 -1.27
N ARG A 89 -17.49 5.14 -1.22
CA ARG A 89 -18.56 4.13 -1.27
C ARG A 89 -18.58 3.34 -2.58
N GLU A 90 -18.36 4.03 -3.71
CA GLU A 90 -18.49 3.43 -5.03
C GLU A 90 -17.22 2.69 -5.48
N HIS A 91 -16.04 3.18 -5.12
CA HIS A 91 -14.77 2.69 -5.68
C HIS A 91 -13.87 2.01 -4.66
N ILE A 92 -13.74 2.52 -3.45
CA ILE A 92 -12.72 2.08 -2.49
C ILE A 92 -13.26 1.02 -1.53
N ARG A 93 -14.43 1.29 -0.94
CA ARG A 93 -15.07 0.38 0.01
C ARG A 93 -15.21 -1.06 -0.49
N PRO A 94 -15.62 -1.33 -1.75
CA PRO A 94 -15.74 -2.70 -2.26
C PRO A 94 -14.43 -3.49 -2.22
N LEU A 95 -13.27 -2.81 -2.31
CA LEU A 95 -11.95 -3.41 -2.25
C LEU A 95 -11.51 -3.78 -0.83
N MET A 96 -12.25 -3.34 0.21
CA MET A 96 -11.88 -3.43 1.62
C MET A 96 -12.91 -4.15 2.50
N ASN A 97 -13.87 -4.85 1.90
CA ASN A 97 -15.02 -5.44 2.62
C ASN A 97 -14.66 -6.55 3.62
N ASP A 98 -13.50 -7.19 3.48
CA ASP A 98 -13.03 -8.27 4.35
C ASP A 98 -12.05 -7.82 5.44
N LEU A 99 -11.76 -6.51 5.51
CA LEU A 99 -10.91 -5.96 6.56
C LEU A 99 -11.64 -5.93 7.90
N SER A 100 -10.88 -6.07 8.98
CA SER A 100 -11.40 -5.80 10.32
C SER A 100 -11.87 -4.35 10.42
N ARG A 101 -12.90 -4.11 11.24
CA ARG A 101 -13.51 -2.78 11.36
C ARG A 101 -12.49 -1.69 11.70
N ASN A 102 -11.57 -1.97 12.61
CA ASN A 102 -10.55 -1.00 13.01
C ASN A 102 -9.63 -0.59 11.83
N ILE A 103 -9.18 -1.56 11.03
CA ILE A 103 -8.35 -1.30 9.85
C ILE A 103 -9.16 -0.56 8.79
N PHE A 104 -10.40 -0.97 8.56
CA PHE A 104 -11.32 -0.29 7.65
C PHE A 104 -11.52 1.18 8.01
N ASP A 105 -11.77 1.47 9.30
CA ASP A 105 -11.99 2.84 9.78
C ASP A 105 -10.74 3.71 9.61
N ILE A 106 -9.53 3.15 9.78
CA ILE A 106 -8.26 3.84 9.53
C ILE A 106 -8.12 4.22 8.04
N TYR A 107 -8.37 3.27 7.12
CA TYR A 107 -8.29 3.55 5.68
C TYR A 107 -9.36 4.55 5.24
N HIS A 108 -10.58 4.44 5.77
CA HIS A 108 -11.66 5.38 5.48
C HIS A 108 -11.26 6.81 5.89
N TYR A 109 -10.82 6.97 7.14
CA TYR A 109 -10.39 8.28 7.63
C TYR A 109 -9.23 8.85 6.80
N GLY A 110 -8.16 8.06 6.60
CA GLY A 110 -7.00 8.50 5.84
C GLY A 110 -7.34 8.88 4.39
N PHE A 111 -8.20 8.09 3.72
CA PHE A 111 -8.67 8.41 2.37
C PHE A 111 -9.45 9.73 2.32
N THR A 112 -10.41 9.89 3.24
CA THR A 112 -11.26 11.10 3.31
C THR A 112 -10.39 12.34 3.50
N GLU A 113 -9.44 12.31 4.42
CA GLU A 113 -8.51 13.42 4.65
C GLU A 113 -7.64 13.73 3.43
N MET A 114 -7.07 12.69 2.79
CA MET A 114 -6.25 12.90 1.59
C MET A 114 -7.07 13.50 0.43
N LEU A 115 -8.28 12.98 0.21
CA LEU A 115 -9.11 13.46 -0.90
C LEU A 115 -9.65 14.85 -0.64
N ASN A 116 -10.05 15.19 0.59
CA ASN A 116 -10.46 16.54 0.97
C ASN A 116 -9.31 17.53 0.82
N ASN A 117 -8.10 17.15 1.20
CA ASN A 117 -6.92 17.98 0.94
C ASN A 117 -6.71 18.26 -0.56
N ALA A 118 -6.94 17.27 -1.41
CA ALA A 118 -6.86 17.46 -2.86
C ALA A 118 -7.97 18.37 -3.38
N ILE A 119 -9.21 18.21 -2.92
CA ILE A 119 -10.36 19.03 -3.32
C ILE A 119 -10.17 20.49 -2.88
N ASP A 120 -9.83 20.71 -1.61
CA ASP A 120 -9.85 22.04 -1.00
C ASP A 120 -8.56 22.83 -1.24
N HIS A 121 -7.44 22.15 -1.41
CA HIS A 121 -6.14 22.79 -1.31
C HIS A 121 -5.20 22.57 -2.49
N SER A 122 -5.46 21.65 -3.42
CA SER A 122 -4.52 21.36 -4.50
C SER A 122 -4.42 22.46 -5.56
N GLU A 123 -5.50 23.22 -5.80
CA GLU A 123 -5.65 24.11 -6.97
C GLU A 123 -5.54 23.34 -8.30
N GLY A 124 -5.69 22.01 -8.24
CA GLY A 124 -5.70 21.13 -9.39
C GLY A 124 -7.07 21.02 -10.06
N THR A 125 -7.11 20.29 -11.14
CA THR A 125 -8.34 19.99 -11.89
C THR A 125 -8.73 18.52 -11.84
N GLN A 126 -7.77 17.65 -11.54
CA GLN A 126 -7.92 16.19 -11.55
C GLN A 126 -7.21 15.55 -10.34
N VAL A 127 -7.72 14.42 -9.93
CA VAL A 127 -7.13 13.55 -8.92
C VAL A 127 -7.09 12.12 -9.44
N THR A 128 -5.97 11.44 -9.23
CA THR A 128 -5.82 10.01 -9.47
C THR A 128 -5.84 9.28 -8.13
N ILE A 129 -6.71 8.29 -8.03
CA ILE A 129 -6.81 7.43 -6.85
C ILE A 129 -6.23 6.06 -7.24
N LEU A 130 -5.33 5.55 -6.40
CA LEU A 130 -4.61 4.31 -6.59
C LEU A 130 -4.87 3.40 -5.39
N VAL A 131 -5.22 2.14 -5.63
CA VAL A 131 -5.28 1.11 -4.59
C VAL A 131 -4.59 -0.13 -5.09
N ASN A 132 -3.52 -0.52 -4.41
CA ASN A 132 -2.87 -1.81 -4.62
C ASN A 132 -3.04 -2.63 -3.35
N ARG A 133 -3.56 -3.82 -3.49
CA ARG A 133 -3.84 -4.69 -2.37
C ARG A 133 -3.07 -6.00 -2.48
N TRP A 134 -2.39 -6.37 -1.43
CA TRP A 134 -1.72 -7.66 -1.27
C TRP A 134 -2.33 -8.42 -0.09
N HIS A 135 -1.81 -9.59 0.22
CA HIS A 135 -2.31 -10.41 1.33
C HIS A 135 -2.12 -9.77 2.71
N ASN A 136 -1.06 -9.00 2.88
CA ASN A 136 -0.62 -8.44 4.17
C ASN A 136 -0.54 -6.92 4.18
N SER A 137 -0.78 -6.26 3.05
CA SER A 137 -0.71 -4.81 2.93
C SER A 137 -1.70 -4.25 1.91
N ILE A 138 -2.02 -2.99 2.07
CA ILE A 138 -2.81 -2.20 1.13
C ILE A 138 -2.14 -0.85 1.00
N ASP A 139 -1.78 -0.49 -0.22
CA ASP A 139 -1.34 0.86 -0.57
C ASP A 139 -2.54 1.62 -1.12
N LEU A 140 -2.82 2.75 -0.52
CA LEU A 140 -3.85 3.67 -0.98
C LEU A 140 -3.20 5.03 -1.21
N GLY A 141 -3.32 5.55 -2.42
CA GLY A 141 -2.75 6.82 -2.84
C GLY A 141 -3.80 7.75 -3.43
N VAL A 142 -3.68 9.03 -3.14
CA VAL A 142 -4.43 10.12 -3.75
C VAL A 142 -3.42 11.10 -4.30
N VAL A 143 -3.42 11.30 -5.61
CA VAL A 143 -2.46 12.14 -6.33
C VAL A 143 -3.22 13.16 -7.16
N ASP A 144 -3.15 14.43 -6.78
CA ASP A 144 -3.71 15.54 -7.54
C ASP A 144 -2.68 16.10 -8.55
N ASN A 145 -3.18 16.83 -9.55
CA ASN A 145 -2.36 17.53 -10.52
C ASN A 145 -2.15 19.02 -10.19
N GLY A 146 -2.37 19.40 -8.94
CA GLY A 146 -2.25 20.78 -8.46
C GLY A 146 -0.83 21.23 -8.18
N VAL A 147 -0.72 22.38 -7.53
CA VAL A 147 0.58 23.03 -7.25
C VAL A 147 1.37 22.36 -6.13
N GLY A 148 0.75 21.46 -5.37
CA GLY A 148 1.33 20.81 -4.20
C GLY A 148 1.40 21.70 -2.96
N ILE A 149 1.21 21.10 -1.80
CA ILE A 149 1.13 21.78 -0.51
C ILE A 149 2.40 22.58 -0.18
N PHE A 150 3.58 22.07 -0.54
CA PHE A 150 4.84 22.75 -0.23
C PHE A 150 5.02 24.02 -1.05
N ALA A 151 4.68 24.02 -2.34
CA ALA A 151 4.74 25.20 -3.19
C ALA A 151 3.74 26.26 -2.71
N LYS A 152 2.54 25.85 -2.30
CA LYS A 152 1.53 26.72 -1.74
C LYS A 152 1.99 27.38 -0.42
N LEU A 153 2.55 26.59 0.49
CA LEU A 153 3.10 27.09 1.75
C LEU A 153 4.27 28.04 1.53
N GLN A 154 5.19 27.69 0.64
CA GLN A 154 6.32 28.56 0.29
C GLN A 154 5.83 29.93 -0.21
N LYS A 155 4.83 29.94 -1.09
CA LYS A 155 4.22 31.17 -1.62
C LYS A 155 3.50 31.97 -0.54
N THR A 156 2.68 31.32 0.29
CA THR A 156 1.87 31.93 1.33
C THR A 156 2.72 32.53 2.45
N LEU A 157 3.72 31.77 2.90
CA LEU A 157 4.61 32.19 3.99
C LEU A 157 5.85 32.98 3.52
N LYS A 158 5.97 33.20 2.20
CA LYS A 158 7.13 33.89 1.56
C LYS A 158 8.46 33.27 2.00
N LEU A 159 8.53 31.91 2.00
CA LEU A 159 9.72 31.18 2.40
C LEU A 159 10.70 31.07 1.24
N ASP A 160 12.00 31.09 1.55
CA ASP A 160 13.07 31.10 0.54
C ASP A 160 13.18 29.75 -0.19
N ASP A 161 12.80 28.63 0.49
CA ASP A 161 12.84 27.29 -0.11
C ASP A 161 11.78 26.32 0.46
N ALA A 162 11.62 25.17 -0.21
CA ALA A 162 10.67 24.10 0.18
C ALA A 162 11.06 23.41 1.50
N THR A 163 12.33 23.41 1.87
CA THR A 163 12.83 22.81 3.13
C THR A 163 12.32 23.60 4.33
N HIS A 164 12.28 24.95 4.22
CA HIS A 164 11.68 25.82 5.22
C HIS A 164 10.17 25.57 5.38
N ALA A 165 9.45 25.35 4.28
CA ALA A 165 8.03 25.01 4.31
C ALA A 165 7.78 23.68 5.05
N LEU A 166 8.63 22.68 4.85
CA LEU A 166 8.58 21.39 5.55
C LEU A 166 8.81 21.57 7.06
N LEU A 167 9.78 22.40 7.46
CA LEU A 167 10.08 22.66 8.85
C LEU A 167 8.95 23.39 9.58
N GLU A 168 8.27 24.34 8.93
CA GLU A 168 7.13 25.05 9.50
C GLU A 168 5.90 24.14 9.65
N LEU A 169 5.66 23.23 8.68
CA LEU A 169 4.66 22.18 8.80
C LEU A 169 4.93 21.27 10.01
N ALA A 170 6.17 20.81 10.16
CA ALA A 170 6.57 19.92 11.25
C ALA A 170 6.45 20.59 12.65
N LYS A 171 6.51 21.92 12.71
CA LYS A 171 6.30 22.69 13.97
C LYS A 171 4.83 22.88 14.35
N GLY A 172 3.89 22.44 13.50
CA GLY A 172 2.45 22.56 13.75
C GLY A 172 1.92 24.01 13.82
N LYS A 173 2.67 24.98 13.30
CA LYS A 173 2.31 26.42 13.35
C LYS A 173 1.45 26.91 12.19
N LEU A 174 0.83 25.99 11.45
CA LEU A 174 -0.03 26.34 10.31
C LEU A 174 -1.50 26.30 10.68
N THR A 175 -1.88 26.88 11.81
CA THR A 175 -3.25 27.35 12.03
C THR A 175 -3.31 28.78 11.53
N SER A 176 -3.91 28.98 10.36
CA SER A 176 -4.36 30.31 9.92
C SER A 176 -5.50 30.75 10.84
N ASP A 177 -5.33 31.93 11.44
CA ASP A 177 -6.43 32.71 11.99
C ASP A 177 -7.46 33.02 10.91
#